data_a200db0036e14b604bc23f867d56248a
#
_entry.id   a200db0036e14b604bc23f867d56248a
#
_cell.length_a   1.000
_cell.length_b   1.000
_cell.length_c   1.000
_cell.angle_alpha   90.00
_cell.angle_beta   90.00
_cell.angle_gamma   90.00
#
_symmetry.space_group_name_H-M   'P 1'
#
loop_
_entity.id
_entity.type
_entity.pdbx_description
1 polymer ?
#
loop_
_entity_poly.entity_id
_entity_poly.type
_entity_poly.pdbx_seq_one_letter_code
_entity_poly.pdbx_strand_id
1 'polypeptide(L)'
;MLSAIQELKIRSKILLKQSQSADSPLVNLSKGKAPQLKHALLYTARQAGFNDWQHAQSILACSQPLNQQQDCGKFWYAKACASLLNTWCTNYAEALEQQALQGGIILPYKTQYVLASPMYMEALGLGTEHTLWQSLKHNWCEGEPAARQMLAYQRLMAMQRDSKFGC
;
A
#
# COMPACT_ATOMS: atom_id res chain seq x y z
N MET A 1 -16.76 -3.85 8.16
CA MET A 1 -15.49 -4.33 7.59
C MET A 1 -14.36 -3.40 8.00
N LEU A 2 -13.20 -3.94 8.33
CA LEU A 2 -12.02 -3.15 8.69
C LEU A 2 -11.42 -2.49 7.44
N SER A 3 -11.02 -1.24 7.57
CA SER A 3 -10.20 -0.56 6.55
C SER A 3 -8.71 -0.85 6.77
N ALA A 4 -7.88 -0.59 5.75
CA ALA A 4 -6.43 -0.72 5.88
C ALA A 4 -5.87 0.14 7.03
N ILE A 5 -6.40 1.35 7.22
CA ILE A 5 -6.01 2.24 8.34
C ILE A 5 -6.33 1.60 9.69
N GLN A 6 -7.52 1.03 9.84
CA GLN A 6 -7.93 0.37 11.09
C GLN A 6 -7.03 -0.84 11.39
N GLU A 7 -6.72 -1.63 10.37
CA GLU A 7 -5.82 -2.78 10.48
C GLU A 7 -4.40 -2.34 10.90
N LEU A 8 -3.85 -1.30 10.28
CA LEU A 8 -2.54 -0.76 10.69
C LEU A 8 -2.54 -0.26 12.15
N LYS A 9 -3.63 0.36 12.60
CA LYS A 9 -3.77 0.75 14.02
C LYS A 9 -3.77 -0.46 14.95
N ILE A 10 -4.48 -1.52 14.58
CA ILE A 10 -4.52 -2.77 15.36
C ILE A 10 -3.11 -3.37 15.46
N ARG A 11 -2.41 -3.49 14.33
CA ARG A 11 -1.01 -3.98 14.29
C ARG A 11 -0.08 -3.14 15.14
N SER A 12 -0.24 -1.83 15.09
CA SER A 12 0.57 -0.90 15.90
C SER A 12 0.38 -1.11 17.39
N LYS A 13 -0.87 -1.32 17.83
CA LYS A 13 -1.18 -1.60 19.24
C LYS A 13 -0.63 -2.95 19.70
N ILE A 14 -0.74 -3.98 18.85
CA ILE A 14 -0.17 -5.31 19.12
C ILE A 14 1.36 -5.21 19.23
N LEU A 15 2.01 -4.55 18.27
CA LEU A 15 3.45 -4.35 18.27
C LEU A 15 3.92 -3.62 19.53
N LEU A 16 3.20 -2.57 19.95
CA LEU A 16 3.52 -1.82 21.17
C LEU A 16 3.45 -2.71 22.42
N LYS A 17 2.42 -3.57 22.51
CA LYS A 17 2.31 -4.52 23.62
C LYS A 17 3.44 -5.55 23.64
N GLN A 18 3.93 -5.96 22.48
CA GLN A 18 5.03 -6.91 22.33
C GLN A 18 6.41 -6.27 22.45
N SER A 19 6.50 -4.94 22.54
CA SER A 19 7.77 -4.18 22.50
C SER A 19 8.51 -4.12 23.81
N GLN A 20 8.22 -5.00 24.75
CA GLN A 20 8.86 -5.03 26.08
C GLN A 20 10.25 -5.68 26.09
N SER A 21 10.72 -6.24 24.96
CA SER A 21 12.05 -6.79 24.81
C SER A 21 13.02 -5.79 24.20
N ALA A 22 14.31 -5.93 24.56
CA ALA A 22 15.38 -5.10 23.99
C ALA A 22 15.55 -5.25 22.46
N ASP A 23 15.03 -6.35 21.89
CA ASP A 23 15.10 -6.65 20.46
C ASP A 23 13.93 -6.07 19.66
N SER A 24 13.05 -5.31 20.31
CA SER A 24 11.91 -4.69 19.64
C SER A 24 12.38 -3.67 18.58
N PRO A 25 11.78 -3.69 17.37
CA PRO A 25 12.09 -2.69 16.35
C PRO A 25 11.75 -1.26 16.77
N LEU A 26 10.96 -1.08 17.82
CA LEU A 26 10.59 0.24 18.35
C LEU A 26 11.67 0.89 19.20
N VAL A 27 12.65 0.13 19.69
CA VAL A 27 13.73 0.66 20.54
C VAL A 27 14.52 1.75 19.82
N ASN A 28 14.88 1.53 18.56
CA ASN A 28 15.60 2.51 17.75
C ASN A 28 14.78 3.77 17.49
N LEU A 29 13.47 3.61 17.22
CA LEU A 29 12.57 4.75 16.96
C LEU A 29 12.29 5.58 18.20
N SER A 30 12.32 4.97 19.39
CA SER A 30 12.12 5.64 20.67
C SER A 30 13.42 6.28 21.23
N LYS A 31 14.56 6.08 20.54
CA LYS A 31 15.87 6.59 20.95
C LYS A 31 16.26 6.20 22.39
N GLY A 32 16.02 4.94 22.74
CA GLY A 32 16.32 4.38 24.06
C GLY A 32 15.32 4.73 25.16
N LYS A 33 14.25 5.46 24.85
CA LYS A 33 13.13 5.72 25.76
C LYS A 33 12.07 4.62 25.64
N ALA A 34 11.12 4.60 26.58
CA ALA A 34 9.98 3.68 26.50
C ALA A 34 9.20 3.91 25.18
N PRO A 35 8.97 2.87 24.36
CA PRO A 35 8.20 2.99 23.15
C PRO A 35 6.77 3.48 23.42
N GLN A 36 6.28 4.35 22.56
CA GLN A 36 4.91 4.89 22.59
C GLN A 36 4.17 4.52 21.31
N LEU A 37 2.86 4.67 21.31
CA LEU A 37 2.01 4.35 20.16
C LEU A 37 2.47 5.07 18.88
N LYS A 38 2.94 6.31 18.97
CA LYS A 38 3.47 7.06 17.81
C LYS A 38 4.64 6.35 17.13
N HIS A 39 5.49 5.66 17.88
CA HIS A 39 6.61 4.89 17.32
C HIS A 39 6.12 3.64 16.60
N ALA A 40 5.11 2.96 17.18
CA ALA A 40 4.49 1.80 16.54
C ALA A 40 3.74 2.19 15.26
N LEU A 41 3.03 3.30 15.25
CA LEU A 41 2.34 3.83 14.06
C LEU A 41 3.35 4.19 12.96
N LEU A 42 4.44 4.86 13.32
CA LEU A 42 5.51 5.17 12.37
C LEU A 42 6.13 3.91 11.76
N TYR A 43 6.42 2.91 12.60
CA TYR A 43 6.98 1.65 12.14
C TYR A 43 6.03 0.91 11.19
N THR A 44 4.76 0.73 11.56
CA THR A 44 3.80 0.01 10.72
C THR A 44 3.51 0.75 9.41
N ALA A 45 3.47 2.09 9.42
CA ALA A 45 3.33 2.88 8.21
C ALA A 45 4.52 2.67 7.26
N ARG A 46 5.74 2.66 7.78
CA ARG A 46 6.95 2.40 6.98
C ARG A 46 6.98 0.98 6.42
N GLN A 47 6.56 -0.01 7.19
CA GLN A 47 6.44 -1.40 6.72
C GLN A 47 5.41 -1.53 5.59
N ALA A 48 4.38 -0.71 5.60
CA ALA A 48 3.38 -0.66 4.52
C ALA A 48 3.82 0.17 3.30
N GLY A 49 5.00 0.79 3.34
CA GLY A 49 5.57 1.53 2.22
C GLY A 49 5.34 3.04 2.24
N PHE A 50 4.97 3.60 3.39
CA PHE A 50 4.77 5.04 3.57
C PHE A 50 5.90 5.68 4.39
N ASN A 51 6.04 7.00 4.28
CA ASN A 51 7.10 7.74 4.99
C ASN A 51 6.81 7.81 6.50
N ASP A 52 5.55 8.04 6.85
CA ASP A 52 5.07 8.15 8.22
C ASP A 52 3.57 7.83 8.32
N TRP A 53 3.01 7.96 9.52
CA TRP A 53 1.61 7.67 9.77
C TRP A 53 0.63 8.61 9.04
N GLN A 54 0.92 9.91 8.99
CA GLN A 54 0.08 10.88 8.29
C GLN A 54 0.04 10.60 6.79
N HIS A 55 1.19 10.27 6.20
CA HIS A 55 1.28 9.86 4.81
C HIS A 55 0.41 8.62 4.53
N ALA A 56 0.52 7.58 5.37
CA ALA A 56 -0.32 6.39 5.24
C ALA A 56 -1.82 6.72 5.32
N GLN A 57 -2.21 7.55 6.28
CA GLN A 57 -3.61 7.97 6.42
C GLN A 57 -4.11 8.74 5.20
N SER A 58 -3.33 9.68 4.68
CA SER A 58 -3.73 10.50 3.53
C SER A 58 -3.99 9.69 2.27
N ILE A 59 -3.21 8.65 2.05
CA ILE A 59 -3.35 7.78 0.87
C ILE A 59 -4.42 6.70 1.08
N LEU A 60 -4.40 6.02 2.23
CA LEU A 60 -5.29 4.88 2.49
C LEU A 60 -6.71 5.28 2.89
N ALA A 61 -6.96 6.53 3.26
CA ALA A 61 -8.32 7.03 3.48
C ALA A 61 -9.15 7.05 2.20
N CYS A 62 -8.49 7.12 1.03
CA CYS A 62 -9.13 7.16 -0.29
C CYS A 62 -10.18 8.29 -0.42
N SER A 63 -10.03 9.35 0.36
CA SER A 63 -10.96 10.49 0.39
C SER A 63 -10.79 11.43 -0.80
N GLN A 64 -9.64 11.36 -1.45
CA GLN A 64 -9.31 12.17 -2.62
C GLN A 64 -8.80 11.29 -3.76
N PRO A 65 -9.02 11.69 -5.02
CA PRO A 65 -8.38 11.03 -6.14
C PRO A 65 -6.86 11.27 -6.11
N LEU A 66 -6.10 10.31 -6.62
CA LEU A 66 -4.64 10.37 -6.73
C LEU A 66 -4.24 10.65 -8.19
N ASN A 67 -4.84 11.67 -8.78
CA ASN A 67 -4.68 12.06 -10.20
C ASN A 67 -3.77 13.26 -10.41
N GLN A 68 -3.14 13.76 -9.34
CA GLN A 68 -2.16 14.85 -9.39
C GLN A 68 -0.83 14.37 -8.84
N GLN A 69 0.23 15.07 -9.20
CA GLN A 69 1.57 14.72 -8.75
C GLN A 69 1.70 14.88 -7.25
N GLN A 70 1.90 13.76 -6.57
CA GLN A 70 2.13 13.66 -5.13
C GLN A 70 2.87 12.35 -4.83
N ASP A 71 3.52 12.28 -3.68
CA ASP A 71 4.11 11.04 -3.22
C ASP A 71 3.03 10.12 -2.65
N CYS A 72 2.78 9.01 -3.33
CA CYS A 72 1.81 8.00 -2.89
C CYS A 72 2.46 6.82 -2.15
N GLY A 73 3.78 6.88 -1.90
CA GLY A 73 4.50 5.80 -1.24
C GLY A 73 4.69 4.57 -2.13
N LYS A 74 5.05 3.46 -1.51
CA LYS A 74 5.38 2.19 -2.18
C LYS A 74 4.40 1.07 -1.84
N PHE A 75 3.21 1.39 -1.39
CA PHE A 75 2.22 0.42 -0.93
C PHE A 75 1.86 -0.61 -2.02
N TRP A 76 1.74 -0.16 -3.26
CA TRP A 76 1.40 -0.97 -4.42
C TRP A 76 2.65 -1.50 -5.16
N TYR A 77 3.68 -1.83 -4.41
CA TYR A 77 4.91 -2.40 -4.95
C TYR A 77 5.43 -3.51 -4.03
N ALA A 78 5.98 -4.55 -4.63
CA ALA A 78 6.68 -5.62 -3.91
C ALA A 78 8.03 -5.88 -4.59
N LYS A 79 8.98 -6.44 -3.85
CA LYS A 79 10.30 -6.77 -4.39
C LYS A 79 10.22 -7.69 -5.63
N ALA A 80 9.27 -8.62 -5.63
CA ALA A 80 9.03 -9.51 -6.76
C ALA A 80 8.62 -8.78 -8.05
N CYS A 81 8.06 -7.56 -7.95
CA CYS A 81 7.72 -6.75 -9.12
C CYS A 81 8.96 -6.23 -9.87
N ALA A 82 10.12 -6.18 -9.23
CA ALA A 82 11.34 -5.66 -9.84
C ALA A 82 11.87 -6.50 -11.01
N SER A 83 11.54 -7.78 -11.05
CA SER A 83 11.96 -8.70 -12.13
C SER A 83 11.02 -8.71 -13.34
N LEU A 84 9.93 -7.97 -13.26
CA LEU A 84 8.92 -7.90 -14.32
C LEU A 84 9.17 -6.73 -15.27
N LEU A 85 8.76 -6.88 -16.52
CA LEU A 85 8.68 -5.76 -17.46
C LEU A 85 7.42 -4.95 -17.13
N ASN A 86 7.61 -3.82 -16.50
CA ASN A 86 6.52 -2.97 -16.04
C ASN A 86 6.40 -1.73 -16.93
N THR A 87 5.17 -1.29 -17.19
CA THR A 87 4.91 -0.02 -17.85
C THR A 87 4.79 1.08 -16.79
N TRP A 88 5.76 1.97 -16.74
CA TRP A 88 5.80 3.13 -15.85
C TRP A 88 5.37 4.39 -16.59
N CYS A 89 4.49 5.15 -15.95
CA CYS A 89 3.96 6.40 -16.47
C CYS A 89 4.36 7.54 -15.53
N THR A 90 4.82 8.65 -16.09
CA THR A 90 5.33 9.78 -15.32
C THR A 90 4.22 10.64 -14.71
N ASN A 91 3.02 10.59 -15.30
CA ASN A 91 1.85 11.34 -14.83
C ASN A 91 0.56 10.55 -15.08
N TYR A 92 -0.51 11.05 -14.50
CA TYR A 92 -1.81 10.37 -14.55
C TYR A 92 -2.43 10.35 -15.96
N ALA A 93 -2.26 11.42 -16.73
CA ALA A 93 -2.77 11.47 -18.11
C ALA A 93 -2.11 10.40 -19.00
N GLU A 94 -0.79 10.23 -18.88
CA GLU A 94 -0.05 9.18 -19.56
C GLU A 94 -0.54 7.78 -19.13
N ALA A 95 -0.82 7.58 -17.85
CA ALA A 95 -1.34 6.30 -17.34
C ALA A 95 -2.69 5.96 -17.96
N LEU A 96 -3.60 6.92 -18.10
CA LEU A 96 -4.90 6.73 -18.75
C LEU A 96 -4.75 6.41 -20.24
N GLU A 97 -3.88 7.11 -20.94
CA GLU A 97 -3.60 6.85 -22.37
C GLU A 97 -3.04 5.45 -22.56
N GLN A 98 -2.05 5.06 -21.79
CA GLN A 98 -1.43 3.74 -21.88
C GLN A 98 -2.41 2.63 -21.47
N GLN A 99 -3.25 2.86 -20.48
CA GLN A 99 -4.30 1.91 -20.12
C GLN A 99 -5.29 1.69 -21.27
N ALA A 100 -5.68 2.74 -21.97
CA ALA A 100 -6.56 2.65 -23.14
C ALA A 100 -5.94 1.84 -24.28
N LEU A 101 -4.62 1.89 -24.44
CA LEU A 101 -3.89 1.18 -25.49
C LEU A 101 -3.63 -0.28 -25.18
N GLN A 102 -3.22 -0.61 -23.95
CA GLN A 102 -2.73 -1.94 -23.60
C GLN A 102 -3.45 -2.62 -22.42
N GLY A 103 -4.38 -1.92 -21.79
CA GLY A 103 -5.03 -2.43 -20.59
C GLY A 103 -4.14 -2.35 -19.34
N GLY A 104 -4.48 -3.14 -18.34
CA GLY A 104 -3.80 -3.15 -17.06
C GLY A 104 -4.51 -2.35 -15.98
N ILE A 105 -4.00 -2.44 -14.77
CA ILE A 105 -4.54 -1.77 -13.59
C ILE A 105 -3.65 -0.59 -13.23
N ILE A 106 -4.21 0.62 -13.14
CA ILE A 106 -3.47 1.81 -12.73
C ILE A 106 -3.29 1.80 -11.21
N LEU A 107 -2.03 1.76 -10.77
CA LEU A 107 -1.63 1.85 -9.37
C LEU A 107 -0.63 2.99 -9.18
N PRO A 108 -0.71 3.74 -8.07
CA PRO A 108 0.27 4.79 -7.79
C PRO A 108 1.54 4.19 -7.18
N TYR A 109 2.68 4.76 -7.52
CA TYR A 109 3.98 4.41 -6.96
C TYR A 109 4.85 5.65 -6.84
N LYS A 110 5.13 6.09 -5.62
CA LYS A 110 5.82 7.36 -5.36
C LYS A 110 5.14 8.50 -6.13
N THR A 111 5.86 9.19 -6.99
CA THR A 111 5.36 10.29 -7.85
C THR A 111 4.97 9.84 -9.25
N GLN A 112 4.92 8.52 -9.48
CA GLN A 112 4.64 7.90 -10.77
C GLN A 112 3.41 6.98 -10.69
N TYR A 113 3.09 6.37 -11.82
CA TYR A 113 2.05 5.35 -11.93
C TYR A 113 2.60 4.13 -12.63
N VAL A 114 2.09 2.97 -12.28
CA VAL A 114 2.39 1.71 -12.96
C VAL A 114 1.11 1.13 -13.55
N LEU A 115 1.19 0.60 -14.76
CA LEU A 115 0.17 -0.27 -15.31
C LEU A 115 0.46 -1.70 -14.88
N ALA A 116 -0.26 -2.16 -13.87
CA ALA A 116 -0.07 -3.50 -13.33
C ALA A 116 -0.64 -4.54 -14.27
N SER A 117 0.22 -5.42 -14.75
CA SER A 117 -0.16 -6.64 -15.46
C SER A 117 -0.71 -7.70 -14.50
N PRO A 118 -1.33 -8.78 -14.99
CA PRO A 118 -1.71 -9.91 -14.13
C PRO A 118 -0.53 -10.46 -13.31
N MET A 119 0.66 -10.55 -13.90
CA MET A 119 1.87 -10.99 -13.19
C MET A 119 2.29 -10.02 -12.08
N TYR A 120 2.15 -8.72 -12.32
CA TYR A 120 2.40 -7.70 -11.30
C TYR A 120 1.42 -7.85 -10.13
N MET A 121 0.14 -8.04 -10.42
CA MET A 121 -0.89 -8.23 -9.40
C MET A 121 -0.65 -9.51 -8.59
N GLU A 122 -0.24 -10.59 -9.25
CA GLU A 122 0.16 -11.83 -8.59
C GLU A 122 1.35 -11.60 -7.65
N ALA A 123 2.36 -10.84 -8.09
CA ALA A 123 3.50 -10.46 -7.27
C ALA A 123 3.10 -9.62 -6.03
N LEU A 124 1.99 -8.88 -6.10
CA LEU A 124 1.39 -8.20 -4.96
C LEU A 124 0.56 -9.12 -4.04
N GLY A 125 0.38 -10.38 -4.43
CA GLY A 125 -0.48 -11.34 -3.73
C GLY A 125 -1.97 -11.14 -3.99
N LEU A 126 -2.34 -10.54 -5.13
CA LEU A 126 -3.71 -10.19 -5.50
C LEU A 126 -4.09 -10.79 -6.85
N GLY A 127 -5.37 -11.21 -6.97
CA GLY A 127 -5.96 -11.57 -8.25
C GLY A 127 -6.50 -10.34 -8.99
N THR A 128 -6.65 -10.48 -10.31
CA THR A 128 -7.25 -9.45 -11.18
C THR A 128 -8.76 -9.62 -11.37
N GLU A 129 -9.29 -10.78 -11.01
CA GLU A 129 -10.68 -11.18 -11.26
C GLU A 129 -11.69 -10.59 -10.26
N HIS A 130 -11.24 -9.82 -9.29
CA HIS A 130 -12.12 -9.28 -8.28
C HIS A 130 -13.04 -8.21 -8.88
N THR A 131 -14.35 -8.32 -8.60
CA THR A 131 -15.37 -7.39 -9.10
C THR A 131 -15.13 -5.93 -8.74
N LEU A 132 -14.41 -5.67 -7.63
CA LEU A 132 -14.03 -4.31 -7.23
C LEU A 132 -13.09 -3.64 -8.24
N TRP A 133 -12.20 -4.40 -8.89
CA TRP A 133 -11.36 -3.83 -9.96
C TRP A 133 -12.19 -3.39 -11.14
N GLN A 134 -13.21 -4.15 -11.50
CA GLN A 134 -14.15 -3.77 -12.55
C GLN A 134 -14.94 -2.52 -12.20
N SER A 135 -15.45 -2.43 -10.96
CA SER A 135 -16.20 -1.25 -10.49
C SER A 135 -15.34 0.02 -10.49
N LEU A 136 -14.05 -0.10 -10.25
CA LEU A 136 -13.08 0.99 -10.33
C LEU A 136 -12.52 1.21 -11.75
N LYS A 137 -13.04 0.51 -12.77
CA LYS A 137 -12.50 0.56 -14.14
C LYS A 137 -11.01 0.26 -14.22
N HIS A 138 -10.54 -0.68 -13.38
CA HIS A 138 -9.13 -1.07 -13.24
C HIS A 138 -8.20 0.11 -12.90
N ASN A 139 -8.67 1.01 -12.04
CA ASN A 139 -7.93 2.22 -11.66
C ASN A 139 -8.13 2.50 -10.17
N TRP A 140 -7.10 2.25 -9.37
CA TRP A 140 -7.18 2.49 -7.91
C TRP A 140 -7.07 3.97 -7.54
N CYS A 141 -6.56 4.81 -8.45
CA CYS A 141 -6.33 6.23 -8.17
C CYS A 141 -7.60 7.07 -8.10
N GLU A 142 -8.69 6.57 -8.67
CA GLU A 142 -10.00 7.23 -8.69
C GLU A 142 -11.12 6.24 -8.39
N GLY A 143 -12.32 6.77 -8.18
CA GLY A 143 -13.53 5.97 -8.01
C GLY A 143 -14.02 5.89 -6.57
N GLU A 144 -14.91 4.97 -6.33
CA GLU A 144 -15.61 4.79 -5.06
C GLU A 144 -14.63 4.56 -3.90
N PRO A 145 -14.61 5.44 -2.87
CA PRO A 145 -13.70 5.28 -1.73
C PRO A 145 -13.81 3.93 -1.03
N ALA A 146 -15.01 3.42 -0.84
CA ALA A 146 -15.22 2.13 -0.18
C ALA A 146 -14.56 0.98 -0.95
N ALA A 147 -14.69 0.94 -2.27
CA ALA A 147 -14.04 -0.08 -3.10
C ALA A 147 -12.51 0.02 -3.05
N ARG A 148 -11.99 1.24 -3.12
CA ARG A 148 -10.55 1.51 -2.99
C ARG A 148 -10.00 1.08 -1.62
N GLN A 149 -10.71 1.37 -0.53
CA GLN A 149 -10.36 0.97 0.82
C GLN A 149 -10.37 -0.56 0.99
N MET A 150 -11.35 -1.25 0.42
CA MET A 150 -11.43 -2.70 0.46
C MET A 150 -10.24 -3.36 -0.25
N LEU A 151 -9.86 -2.86 -1.41
CA LEU A 151 -8.70 -3.38 -2.15
C LEU A 151 -7.38 -3.09 -1.41
N ALA A 152 -7.26 -1.92 -0.78
CA ALA A 152 -6.11 -1.60 0.07
C ALA A 152 -6.03 -2.54 1.29
N TYR A 153 -7.15 -2.87 1.90
CA TYR A 153 -7.18 -3.86 2.98
C TYR A 153 -6.70 -5.24 2.49
N GLN A 154 -7.19 -5.70 1.35
CA GLN A 154 -6.74 -6.97 0.77
C GLN A 154 -5.23 -6.98 0.47
N ARG A 155 -4.69 -5.87 -0.07
CA ARG A 155 -3.25 -5.72 -0.28
C ARG A 155 -2.47 -5.81 1.04
N LEU A 156 -2.93 -5.15 2.08
CA LEU A 156 -2.29 -5.18 3.39
C LEU A 156 -2.28 -6.60 3.99
N MET A 157 -3.36 -7.35 3.80
CA MET A 157 -3.43 -8.75 4.24
C MET A 157 -2.50 -9.66 3.42
N ALA A 158 -2.33 -9.40 2.13
CA ALA A 158 -1.37 -10.10 1.30
C ALA A 158 0.07 -9.87 1.76
N MET A 159 0.44 -8.62 2.08
CA MET A 159 1.76 -8.29 2.64
C MET A 159 2.09 -9.09 3.90
N GLN A 160 1.11 -9.34 4.76
CA GLN A 160 1.31 -10.12 5.98
C GLN A 160 1.60 -11.61 5.69
N ARG A 161 1.00 -12.16 4.64
CA ARG A 161 1.26 -13.55 4.23
C ARG A 161 2.69 -13.71 3.75
N ASP A 162 3.18 -12.79 2.93
CA ASP A 162 4.54 -12.82 2.40
C ASP A 162 5.60 -12.73 3.50
N SER A 163 5.37 -11.92 4.54
CA SER A 163 6.31 -11.80 5.66
C SER A 163 6.41 -13.06 6.53
N LYS A 164 5.39 -13.93 6.54
CA LYS A 164 5.41 -15.21 7.27
C LYS A 164 6.11 -16.34 6.51
N PHE A 165 6.25 -16.22 5.21
CA PHE A 165 6.92 -17.20 4.36
C PHE A 165 8.37 -16.82 4.00
N GLY A 166 8.83 -15.65 4.44
CA GLY A 166 10.18 -15.12 4.19
C GLY A 166 11.18 -15.37 5.33
N CYS A 167 11.01 -16.44 6.08
CA CYS A 167 12.03 -16.94 7.02
C CYS A 167 12.80 -18.09 6.40
#